data_2d8dc514e407ecf73b924c87f894fefc
#
_entry.id   2d8dc514e407ecf73b924c87f894fefc
#
_cell.length_a   1.000
_cell.length_b   1.000
_cell.length_c   1.000
_cell.angle_alpha   90.00
_cell.angle_beta   90.00
_cell.angle_gamma   90.00
#
_symmetry.space_group_name_H-M   'P 1'
#
loop_
_entity.id
_entity.type
_entity.pdbx_description
1 polymer ?
#
loop_
_entity_poly.entity_id
_entity_poly.type
_entity_poly.pdbx_seq_one_letter_code
_entity_poly.pdbx_strand_id
1 'polypeptide(L)'
;MAPRPRKKLSIPYRVYVTYLPDGRYYIGYSQKTDKLFEKYYGSARIIKEYNDPSLLTKEIIAEFTTKSHAKVQEFLLQWKYRDDPLCINDMIHLRLRLSYLKEYQYIEWEPRRPNS
;
A
#
# COMPACT_ATOMS: atom_id res chain seq x y z
N MET A 1 -12.43 30.20 23.26
CA MET A 1 -11.68 29.39 23.40
C MET A 1 -11.19 28.86 22.21
N ALA A 2 -10.15 28.71 22.11
CA ALA A 2 -9.66 28.32 20.97
C ALA A 2 -9.80 26.95 20.84
N PRO A 3 -9.97 26.53 19.84
CA PRO A 3 -10.29 25.28 19.62
C PRO A 3 -9.05 24.61 19.60
N ARG A 4 -8.75 23.92 20.08
CA ARG A 4 -7.86 23.25 20.10
C ARG A 4 -7.55 22.69 18.98
N PRO A 5 -6.61 22.54 18.64
CA PRO A 5 -6.26 22.20 17.44
C PRO A 5 -6.40 20.85 17.22
N ARG A 6 -6.81 20.40 17.10
CA ARG A 6 -7.14 19.27 16.85
C ARG A 6 -6.15 18.70 16.23
N LYS A 7 -5.19 18.71 16.31
CA LYS A 7 -4.32 18.25 15.81
C LYS A 7 -4.32 17.03 15.61
N LYS A 8 -4.90 16.60 15.28
CA LYS A 8 -5.10 15.53 15.01
C LYS A 8 -4.12 15.14 14.23
N LEU A 9 -3.41 14.37 14.51
CA LEU A 9 -2.57 13.91 13.75
C LEU A 9 -3.15 13.28 12.68
N SER A 10 -3.06 13.70 11.52
CA SER A 10 -3.69 13.01 10.46
C SER A 10 -2.84 11.85 10.16
N ILE A 11 -3.41 10.71 10.07
CA ILE A 11 -2.70 9.50 9.72
C ILE A 11 -2.70 9.41 8.22
N PRO A 12 -1.55 9.36 7.58
CA PRO A 12 -1.52 9.33 6.13
C PRO A 12 -2.06 8.02 5.60
N TYR A 13 -2.56 8.06 4.38
CA TYR A 13 -2.99 6.87 3.68
C TYR A 13 -1.78 6.37 2.90
N ARG A 14 -1.28 5.21 3.24
CA ARG A 14 -0.03 4.69 2.66
C ARG A 14 -0.29 3.64 1.63
N VAL A 15 0.44 3.72 0.52
CA VAL A 15 0.52 2.62 -0.44
C VAL A 15 1.89 2.00 -0.21
N TYR A 16 1.91 0.72 0.02
CA TYR A 16 3.14 0.03 0.41
C TYR A 16 3.29 -1.27 -0.36
N VAL A 17 4.48 -1.83 -0.31
CA VAL A 17 4.74 -3.14 -0.88
C VAL A 17 5.38 -4.00 0.19
N THR A 18 4.96 -5.26 0.26
CA THR A 18 5.57 -6.26 1.13
C THR A 18 6.25 -7.28 0.24
N TYR A 19 7.53 -7.55 0.50
CA TYR A 19 8.29 -8.54 -0.25
C TYR A 19 8.45 -9.81 0.56
N LEU A 20 8.30 -10.96 -0.11
CA LEU A 20 8.64 -12.24 0.47
C LEU A 20 10.10 -12.53 0.15
N PRO A 21 10.72 -13.46 0.87
CA PRO A 21 12.16 -13.72 0.66
C PRO A 21 12.50 -14.19 -0.75
N ASP A 22 11.54 -14.80 -1.46
CA ASP A 22 11.79 -15.29 -2.81
C ASP A 22 11.54 -14.25 -3.88
N GLY A 23 11.28 -13.01 -3.51
CA GLY A 23 11.09 -11.93 -4.48
C GLY A 23 9.65 -11.68 -4.85
N ARG A 24 8.72 -12.52 -4.42
CA ARG A 24 7.30 -12.22 -4.65
C ARG A 24 6.90 -11.01 -3.82
N TYR A 25 5.90 -10.29 -4.26
CA TYR A 25 5.51 -9.07 -3.57
C TYR A 25 4.01 -8.82 -3.62
N TYR A 26 3.56 -8.03 -2.66
CA TYR A 26 2.16 -7.68 -2.50
C TYR A 26 2.06 -6.17 -2.36
N ILE A 27 1.20 -5.53 -3.17
CA ILE A 27 0.98 -4.10 -3.13
C ILE A 27 -0.31 -3.85 -2.36
N GLY A 28 -0.25 -3.00 -1.35
CA GLY A 28 -1.40 -2.76 -0.50
C GLY A 28 -1.54 -1.30 -0.12
N TYR A 29 -2.59 -1.03 0.61
CA TYR A 29 -2.93 0.30 1.09
C TYR A 29 -3.32 0.19 2.56
N SER A 30 -2.96 1.16 3.36
CA SER A 30 -3.27 1.14 4.77
C SER A 30 -3.45 2.53 5.32
N GLN A 31 -4.34 2.65 6.31
CA GLN A 31 -4.53 3.88 7.06
C GLN A 31 -4.16 3.65 8.51
N LYS A 32 -3.47 2.58 8.83
CA LYS A 32 -3.15 2.26 10.22
C LYS A 32 -2.18 3.26 10.81
N THR A 33 -2.23 3.42 12.13
CA THR A 33 -1.25 4.26 12.83
C THR A 33 0.14 3.67 12.62
N ASP A 34 1.17 4.46 12.86
CA ASP A 34 2.54 4.00 12.68
C ASP A 34 2.81 2.72 13.46
N LYS A 35 2.33 2.65 14.68
CA LYS A 35 2.59 1.50 15.53
C LYS A 35 1.93 0.24 14.99
N LEU A 36 0.71 0.35 14.53
CA LEU A 36 0.02 -0.80 13.98
C LEU A 36 0.56 -1.16 12.61
N PHE A 37 0.95 -0.15 11.82
CA PHE A 37 1.46 -0.40 10.49
C PHE A 37 2.80 -1.14 10.54
N GLU A 38 3.57 -0.88 11.57
CA GLU A 38 4.87 -1.52 11.69
C GLU A 38 4.76 -3.05 11.68
N LYS A 39 3.66 -3.58 12.22
CA LYS A 39 3.46 -5.00 12.30
C LYS A 39 2.53 -5.54 11.22
N TYR A 40 2.05 -4.69 10.34
CA TYR A 40 1.07 -5.08 9.35
C TYR A 40 1.75 -5.22 7.99
N TYR A 41 1.67 -6.38 7.38
CA TYR A 41 2.34 -6.64 6.11
C TYR A 41 1.37 -6.87 4.96
N GLY A 42 0.08 -6.88 5.22
CA GLY A 42 -0.90 -6.99 4.15
C GLY A 42 -2.03 -7.93 4.52
N SER A 43 -3.09 -7.87 3.73
CA SER A 43 -4.27 -8.68 3.98
C SER A 43 -4.33 -9.94 3.15
N ALA A 44 -3.38 -10.15 2.23
CA ALA A 44 -3.38 -11.35 1.43
C ALA A 44 -3.16 -12.56 2.31
N ARG A 45 -3.83 -13.65 1.96
CA ARG A 45 -3.75 -14.85 2.77
C ARG A 45 -2.33 -15.36 2.95
N ILE A 46 -1.56 -15.37 1.87
CA ILE A 46 -0.20 -15.86 1.95
C ILE A 46 0.64 -15.01 2.88
N ILE A 47 0.36 -13.71 2.94
CA ILE A 47 1.08 -12.83 3.84
C ILE A 47 0.69 -13.12 5.29
N LYS A 48 -0.62 -13.26 5.55
CA LYS A 48 -1.09 -13.46 6.91
C LYS A 48 -0.63 -14.78 7.50
N GLU A 49 -0.48 -15.77 6.64
CA GLU A 49 -0.14 -17.11 7.10
C GLU A 49 1.34 -17.43 6.98
N TYR A 50 2.16 -16.44 6.69
CA TYR A 50 3.58 -16.70 6.51
C TYR A 50 4.18 -17.14 7.85
N ASN A 51 4.95 -18.21 7.81
CA ASN A 51 5.46 -18.80 9.03
C ASN A 51 6.38 -17.90 9.83
N ASP A 52 7.17 -17.10 9.16
CA ASP A 52 8.15 -16.27 9.85
C ASP A 52 8.05 -14.84 9.33
N PRO A 53 7.20 -14.02 9.95
CA PRO A 53 7.04 -12.65 9.47
C PRO A 53 8.31 -11.82 9.47
N SER A 54 9.33 -12.23 10.24
CA SER A 54 10.57 -11.47 10.24
C SER A 54 11.30 -11.54 8.91
N LEU A 55 10.92 -12.48 8.05
CA LEU A 55 11.51 -12.60 6.73
C LEU A 55 10.81 -11.71 5.70
N LEU A 56 9.70 -11.09 6.08
CA LEU A 56 9.01 -10.18 5.18
C LEU A 56 9.63 -8.79 5.31
N THR A 57 9.73 -8.08 4.19
CA THR A 57 10.20 -6.70 4.23
C THR A 57 9.13 -5.82 3.61
N LYS A 58 9.06 -4.59 4.07
CA LYS A 58 8.02 -3.68 3.64
C LYS A 58 8.62 -2.33 3.30
N GLU A 59 8.12 -1.73 2.24
CA GLU A 59 8.52 -0.38 1.85
C GLU A 59 7.28 0.45 1.62
N ILE A 60 7.33 1.73 1.98
CA ILE A 60 6.25 2.64 1.65
C ILE A 60 6.53 3.19 0.27
N ILE A 61 5.60 3.00 -0.66
CA ILE A 61 5.72 3.51 -2.02
C ILE A 61 5.34 4.99 -2.04
N ALA A 62 4.25 5.36 -1.38
CA ALA A 62 3.76 6.73 -1.38
C ALA A 62 2.81 6.94 -0.24
N GLU A 63 2.65 8.20 0.17
CA GLU A 63 1.70 8.57 1.20
C GLU A 63 0.82 9.68 0.66
N PHE A 64 -0.45 9.60 0.98
CA PHE A 64 -1.43 10.55 0.48
C PHE A 64 -2.26 11.10 1.62
N THR A 65 -2.82 12.28 1.44
CA THR A 65 -3.70 12.86 2.44
C THR A 65 -5.16 12.47 2.20
N THR A 66 -5.48 11.89 1.06
CA THR A 66 -6.84 11.46 0.80
C THR A 66 -6.88 9.98 0.48
N LYS A 67 -7.93 9.33 0.96
CA LYS A 67 -8.10 7.91 0.77
C LYS A 67 -8.25 7.58 -0.72
N SER A 68 -8.99 8.41 -1.46
CA SER A 68 -9.23 8.12 -2.87
C SER A 68 -7.93 8.12 -3.68
N HIS A 69 -7.02 9.05 -3.38
CA HIS A 69 -5.75 9.09 -4.08
C HIS A 69 -4.92 7.85 -3.77
N ALA A 70 -4.90 7.41 -2.52
CA ALA A 70 -4.16 6.22 -2.17
C ALA A 70 -4.75 4.99 -2.84
N LYS A 71 -6.07 4.90 -2.87
CA LYS A 71 -6.71 3.73 -3.46
C LYS A 71 -6.50 3.66 -4.96
N VAL A 72 -6.50 4.80 -5.66
CA VAL A 72 -6.26 4.74 -7.09
C VAL A 72 -4.79 4.44 -7.36
N GLN A 73 -3.89 4.94 -6.52
CA GLN A 73 -2.47 4.62 -6.67
C GLN A 73 -2.24 3.11 -6.50
N GLU A 74 -2.86 2.53 -5.48
CA GLU A 74 -2.78 1.10 -5.26
C GLU A 74 -3.30 0.34 -6.47
N PHE A 75 -4.48 0.75 -6.97
CA PHE A 75 -5.09 0.08 -8.11
C PHE A 75 -4.20 0.16 -9.34
N LEU A 76 -3.66 1.34 -9.64
CA LEU A 76 -2.87 1.50 -10.86
C LEU A 76 -1.61 0.64 -10.82
N LEU A 77 -1.00 0.52 -9.65
CA LEU A 77 0.18 -0.34 -9.54
C LEU A 77 -0.20 -1.81 -9.64
N GLN A 78 -1.28 -2.23 -9.01
CA GLN A 78 -1.73 -3.61 -9.12
C GLN A 78 -2.08 -3.94 -10.56
N TRP A 79 -2.71 -3.01 -11.26
CA TRP A 79 -3.06 -3.22 -12.67
C TRP A 79 -1.81 -3.29 -13.54
N LYS A 80 -0.84 -2.41 -13.28
CA LYS A 80 0.39 -2.38 -14.06
C LYS A 80 1.14 -3.71 -13.94
N TYR A 81 1.16 -4.30 -12.76
CA TYR A 81 1.92 -5.51 -12.53
C TYR A 81 1.06 -6.77 -12.48
N ARG A 82 -0.16 -6.71 -13.01
CA ARG A 82 -1.10 -7.84 -12.95
C ARG A 82 -0.56 -9.10 -13.63
N ASP A 83 0.30 -8.94 -14.61
CA ASP A 83 0.86 -10.08 -15.33
C ASP A 83 2.25 -10.48 -14.84
N ASP A 84 2.74 -9.83 -13.82
CA ASP A 84 4.05 -10.16 -13.26
C ASP A 84 3.89 -11.39 -12.37
N PRO A 85 4.58 -12.49 -12.69
CA PRO A 85 4.41 -13.71 -11.90
C PRO A 85 4.85 -13.56 -10.45
N LEU A 86 5.63 -12.53 -10.12
CA LEU A 86 6.04 -12.31 -8.74
C LEU A 86 5.03 -11.48 -7.95
N CYS A 87 4.06 -10.87 -8.61
CA CYS A 87 3.05 -10.08 -7.92
C CYS A 87 1.96 -11.02 -7.43
N ILE A 88 1.73 -11.06 -6.12
CA ILE A 88 0.77 -12.00 -5.57
C ILE A 88 -0.62 -11.40 -5.36
N ASN A 89 -0.82 -10.16 -5.78
CA ASN A 89 -2.16 -9.59 -5.71
C ASN A 89 -3.07 -10.31 -6.70
N ASP A 90 -4.19 -10.82 -6.22
CA ASP A 90 -5.11 -11.54 -7.11
C ASP A 90 -6.50 -10.93 -7.11
N MET A 91 -6.72 -9.84 -6.39
CA MET A 91 -8.02 -9.19 -6.39
C MET A 91 -7.85 -7.69 -6.34
N ILE A 92 -8.71 -6.99 -7.05
CA ILE A 92 -8.75 -5.55 -7.06
C ILE A 92 -10.10 -5.10 -6.55
N HIS A 93 -10.10 -4.26 -5.50
CA HIS A 93 -11.33 -3.70 -4.97
C HIS A 93 -11.25 -2.20 -5.13
N LEU A 94 -11.97 -1.65 -6.10
CA LEU A 94 -11.92 -0.24 -6.35
C LEU A 94 -13.33 0.33 -6.44
N ARG A 95 -13.59 1.40 -5.69
CA ARG A 95 -14.87 2.03 -5.69
C ARG A 95 -14.59 3.48 -5.45
N LEU A 96 -14.53 4.27 -6.52
CA LEU A 96 -14.13 5.65 -6.46
C LEU A 96 -15.06 6.51 -7.27
N ARG A 97 -15.20 7.77 -6.88
CA ARG A 97 -15.87 8.75 -7.69
C ARG A 97 -14.80 9.57 -8.37
N LEU A 98 -15.00 9.86 -9.64
CA LEU A 98 -14.01 10.63 -10.38
C LEU A 98 -13.75 11.99 -9.77
N SER A 99 -14.78 12.58 -9.17
CA SER A 99 -14.60 13.89 -8.57
C SER A 99 -13.62 13.90 -7.41
N TYR A 100 -13.38 12.73 -6.81
CA TYR A 100 -12.44 12.65 -5.69
C TYR A 100 -11.00 12.55 -6.17
N LEU A 101 -10.78 12.42 -7.48
CA LEU A 101 -9.43 12.23 -8.01
C LEU A 101 -8.82 13.51 -8.56
N LYS A 102 -9.49 14.67 -8.33
CA LYS A 102 -8.91 15.91 -8.75
C LYS A 102 -7.56 16.08 -8.07
N GLU A 103 -6.62 16.58 -8.84
CA GLU A 103 -5.27 16.83 -8.36
C GLU A 103 -4.47 15.58 -7.99
N TYR A 104 -5.01 14.40 -8.30
CA TYR A 104 -4.25 13.19 -8.08
C TYR A 104 -3.11 13.16 -9.08
N GLN A 105 -1.92 12.77 -8.62
CA GLN A 105 -0.78 12.57 -9.49
C GLN A 105 -0.24 11.19 -9.26
N TYR A 106 -0.03 10.45 -10.34
CA TYR A 106 0.46 9.09 -10.27
C TYR A 106 1.91 9.08 -9.81
N ILE A 107 2.23 8.18 -8.90
CA ILE A 107 3.59 8.00 -8.42
C ILE A 107 4.16 6.77 -9.11
N GLU A 108 5.24 6.97 -9.85
CA GLU A 108 5.91 5.87 -10.51
C GLU A 108 6.61 5.01 -9.48
N TRP A 109 6.60 3.71 -9.71
CA TRP A 109 7.26 2.78 -8.82
C TRP A 109 7.50 1.47 -9.56
N GLU A 110 8.60 0.82 -9.27
CA GLU A 110 8.90 -0.49 -9.82
C GLU A 110 9.33 -1.39 -8.69
N PRO A 111 8.97 -2.67 -8.75
CA PRO A 111 9.39 -3.59 -7.69
C PRO A 111 10.87 -3.88 -7.78
N ARG A 112 11.49 -4.13 -6.64
CA ARG A 112 12.87 -4.58 -6.64
C ARG A 112 12.89 -5.99 -7.20
N ARG A 113 13.84 -6.26 -8.06
CA ARG A 113 13.95 -7.59 -8.66
C ARG A 113 15.06 -8.36 -7.99
N PRO A 114 14.84 -9.67 -7.76
CA PRO A 114 15.92 -10.49 -7.24
C PRO A 114 17.03 -10.49 -8.26
N ASN A 115 18.22 -10.43 -7.83
CA ASN A 115 19.36 -10.50 -8.73
C ASN A 115 19.52 -9.35 -9.68
N SER A 116 18.93 -8.21 -9.38
CA SER A 116 19.13 -7.08 -10.27
C SER A 116 20.16 -6.14 -9.73
#